data_cf18ee7e7977fa9a387eef42adfad3eb
#
_entry.id   cf18ee7e7977fa9a387eef42adfad3eb
#
_cell.length_a   1.000
_cell.length_b   1.000
_cell.length_c   1.000
_cell.angle_alpha   90.00
_cell.angle_beta   90.00
_cell.angle_gamma   90.00
#
_symmetry.space_group_name_H-M   'P 1'
#
loop_
_entity.id
_entity.type
_entity.pdbx_description
1 polymer ?
#
loop_
_entity_poly.entity_id
_entity_poly.type
_entity_poly.pdbx_seq_one_letter_code
_entity_poly.pdbx_strand_id
1 'polypeptide(L)'
;MTAAARWRDHSGSAFNQGASTMAWARGLSAALVAACATFLQLTPAAAGPTLDAIRARGLLVCGIHTGVAGFALPDSRGEWQGMDADLCRGVAVAIFNDATKVRFVALSSSTRFTALGSGEVDVLFRTSTQTMLRDVTLGLRHAVTYFYDGHGFMVRNNLGVSKVADMRGATICLIQGTTNEQVTADYFRSISVPFSPVLYERTDQASAALQAGRCDAFGTDASQLAGVRSSMPRPSDWTILEERFSKEPYGAYLRRGDDEWFDLVRWYTYAVIEAEEQGVTRANAEEMRRTSVNPNTRRLLGVTPELGQSLKLDPAWAYNVVRTLGNYGEIYDRHFGPTTPVNLPRGPNRLWTQGGLVYALPLR
;
A
#
# COMPACT_ATOMS: atom_id res chain seq x y z
N MET A 1 14.41 11.23 72.70
CA MET A 1 13.40 11.96 73.50
C MET A 1 12.07 11.44 72.95
N THR A 2 11.54 10.36 73.70
CA THR A 2 10.46 10.35 74.65
C THR A 2 9.17 10.95 74.13
N ALA A 3 8.00 10.31 74.07
CA ALA A 3 7.41 9.43 75.03
C ALA A 3 6.26 8.62 74.49
N ALA A 4 6.07 7.45 75.05
CA ALA A 4 4.93 6.56 74.95
C ALA A 4 3.75 7.06 75.79
N ALA A 5 2.52 6.69 75.45
CA ALA A 5 1.44 6.58 76.46
C ALA A 5 0.50 5.44 76.09
N ARG A 6 0.43 4.48 76.99
CA ARG A 6 -0.56 3.40 77.16
C ARG A 6 -1.84 3.97 77.71
N TRP A 7 -2.96 3.28 77.50
CA TRP A 7 -4.08 2.99 78.43
C TRP A 7 -4.98 1.92 77.81
N ARG A 8 -5.05 0.80 78.31
CA ARG A 8 -5.75 -0.09 79.29
C ARG A 8 -7.16 -0.49 78.90
N ASP A 9 -7.33 -1.79 78.94
CA ASP A 9 -8.51 -2.63 78.91
C ASP A 9 -9.71 -2.14 79.69
N HIS A 10 -10.90 -2.49 79.22
CA HIS A 10 -11.98 -3.00 80.10
C HIS A 10 -12.81 -4.07 79.36
N SER A 11 -12.91 -5.19 80.04
CA SER A 11 -13.68 -6.43 79.85
C SER A 11 -15.19 -6.19 79.99
N GLY A 12 -16.02 -6.99 79.30
CA GLY A 12 -17.39 -7.23 79.75
C GLY A 12 -18.30 -7.93 78.69
N SER A 13 -18.38 -9.25 78.83
CA SER A 13 -19.53 -10.20 78.72
C SER A 13 -20.54 -10.11 77.58
N ALA A 14 -20.54 -11.15 76.80
CA ALA A 14 -21.63 -12.06 76.37
C ALA A 14 -23.02 -11.52 75.98
N PHE A 15 -23.41 -11.80 74.78
CA PHE A 15 -24.70 -12.47 74.53
C PHE A 15 -24.65 -13.21 73.16
N ASN A 16 -24.93 -14.49 73.27
CA ASN A 16 -25.01 -15.45 72.19
C ASN A 16 -26.49 -15.50 71.74
N GLN A 17 -26.76 -15.12 70.42
CA GLN A 17 -27.91 -15.62 69.67
C GLN A 17 -27.82 -15.05 68.21
N GLY A 18 -27.91 -15.93 67.21
CA GLY A 18 -28.19 -15.53 65.84
C GLY A 18 -27.35 -16.16 64.76
N ALA A 19 -27.03 -17.45 64.86
CA ALA A 19 -26.40 -18.21 63.79
C ALA A 19 -27.44 -18.94 62.96
N SER A 20 -28.16 -18.26 62.06
CA SER A 20 -28.94 -18.95 61.02
C SER A 20 -29.36 -18.15 59.78
N THR A 21 -29.01 -16.86 59.66
CA THR A 21 -29.43 -16.05 58.51
C THR A 21 -28.30 -15.66 57.57
N MET A 22 -27.03 -16.04 57.81
CA MET A 22 -25.89 -15.66 56.99
C MET A 22 -25.49 -16.68 55.91
N ALA A 23 -26.07 -17.87 55.85
CA ALA A 23 -25.72 -18.92 54.91
C ALA A 23 -26.36 -18.70 53.53
N TRP A 24 -27.52 -18.05 53.43
CA TRP A 24 -28.22 -17.83 52.19
C TRP A 24 -27.71 -16.62 51.36
N ALA A 25 -27.21 -15.60 52.05
CA ALA A 25 -26.66 -14.42 51.38
C ALA A 25 -25.29 -14.66 50.70
N ARG A 26 -24.51 -15.61 51.21
CA ARG A 26 -23.21 -15.96 50.61
C ARG A 26 -23.33 -16.83 49.37
N GLY A 27 -24.38 -17.64 49.23
CA GLY A 27 -24.65 -18.46 48.04
C GLY A 27 -25.08 -17.62 46.84
N LEU A 28 -25.88 -16.60 47.04
CA LEU A 28 -26.36 -15.72 45.95
C LEU A 28 -25.28 -14.78 45.44
N SER A 29 -24.39 -14.28 46.29
CA SER A 29 -23.26 -13.43 45.88
C SER A 29 -22.19 -14.19 45.08
N ALA A 30 -21.92 -15.45 45.41
CA ALA A 30 -21.00 -16.30 44.68
C ALA A 30 -21.55 -16.72 43.32
N ALA A 31 -22.85 -16.95 43.20
CA ALA A 31 -23.50 -17.28 41.89
C ALA A 31 -23.57 -16.08 40.95
N LEU A 32 -23.76 -14.84 41.46
CA LEU A 32 -23.73 -13.62 40.65
C LEU A 32 -22.31 -13.28 40.13
N VAL A 33 -21.27 -13.51 40.96
CA VAL A 33 -19.87 -13.29 40.54
C VAL A 33 -19.44 -14.34 39.52
N ALA A 34 -19.88 -15.59 39.64
CA ALA A 34 -19.61 -16.64 38.65
C ALA A 34 -20.36 -16.41 37.34
N ALA A 35 -21.59 -15.88 37.37
CA ALA A 35 -22.35 -15.52 36.16
C ALA A 35 -21.76 -14.28 35.45
N CYS A 36 -21.22 -13.30 36.15
CA CYS A 36 -20.50 -12.17 35.55
C CYS A 36 -19.12 -12.57 34.98
N ALA A 37 -18.45 -13.57 35.52
CA ALA A 37 -17.14 -14.04 35.02
C ALA A 37 -17.28 -14.84 33.71
N THR A 38 -18.44 -15.43 33.43
CA THR A 38 -18.70 -16.14 32.15
C THR A 38 -19.05 -15.22 30.99
N PHE A 39 -19.42 -13.95 31.24
CA PHE A 39 -19.70 -12.98 30.17
C PHE A 39 -18.46 -12.14 29.73
N LEU A 40 -17.32 -12.31 30.36
CA LEU A 40 -16.08 -11.57 30.04
C LEU A 40 -15.08 -12.41 29.23
N GLN A 41 -15.51 -13.46 28.58
CA GLN A 41 -14.79 -13.98 27.43
C GLN A 41 -15.20 -13.16 26.19
N LEU A 42 -14.87 -11.87 26.20
CA LEU A 42 -14.62 -11.14 24.96
C LEU A 42 -13.43 -11.87 24.30
N THR A 43 -13.73 -12.96 23.57
CA THR A 43 -12.84 -13.36 22.50
C THR A 43 -12.60 -12.08 21.70
N PRO A 44 -11.36 -11.63 21.51
CA PRO A 44 -11.13 -10.62 20.49
C PRO A 44 -11.84 -11.17 19.26
N ALA A 45 -12.73 -10.39 18.68
CA ALA A 45 -13.24 -10.69 17.35
C ALA A 45 -11.98 -10.78 16.51
N ALA A 46 -11.49 -11.99 16.28
CA ALA A 46 -10.53 -12.27 15.24
C ALA A 46 -11.28 -11.81 14.00
N ALA A 47 -10.93 -10.61 13.50
CA ALA A 47 -11.32 -10.24 12.17
C ALA A 47 -10.91 -11.45 11.33
N GLY A 48 -11.88 -12.16 10.80
CA GLY A 48 -11.60 -13.34 10.00
C GLY A 48 -10.58 -12.97 8.93
N PRO A 49 -9.69 -13.86 8.56
CA PRO A 49 -8.63 -13.55 7.62
C PRO A 49 -9.26 -12.91 6.38
N THR A 50 -8.71 -11.79 5.93
CA THR A 50 -9.19 -11.08 4.73
C THR A 50 -9.26 -12.03 3.53
N LEU A 51 -8.32 -12.98 3.46
CA LEU A 51 -8.28 -14.02 2.43
C LEU A 51 -9.57 -14.87 2.41
N ASP A 52 -10.09 -15.28 3.57
CA ASP A 52 -11.31 -16.07 3.65
C ASP A 52 -12.52 -15.25 3.21
N ALA A 53 -12.59 -13.97 3.57
CA ALA A 53 -13.63 -13.07 3.12
C ALA A 53 -13.60 -12.85 1.59
N ILE A 54 -12.38 -12.70 1.00
CA ILE A 54 -12.18 -12.61 -0.44
C ILE A 54 -12.67 -13.89 -1.14
N ARG A 55 -12.31 -15.06 -0.62
CA ARG A 55 -12.71 -16.36 -1.17
C ARG A 55 -14.23 -16.56 -1.09
N ALA A 56 -14.82 -16.26 0.07
CA ALA A 56 -16.27 -16.37 0.26
C ALA A 56 -17.05 -15.45 -0.69
N ARG A 57 -16.54 -14.26 -0.93
CA ARG A 57 -17.10 -13.28 -1.89
C ARG A 57 -16.83 -13.67 -3.35
N GLY A 58 -15.81 -14.48 -3.62
CA GLY A 58 -15.34 -14.85 -4.95
C GLY A 58 -14.70 -13.72 -5.75
N LEU A 59 -14.22 -12.65 -5.09
CA LEU A 59 -13.75 -11.42 -5.71
C LEU A 59 -12.82 -10.66 -4.80
N LEU A 60 -11.67 -10.18 -5.34
CA LEU A 60 -10.78 -9.20 -4.69
C LEU A 60 -11.33 -7.79 -4.90
N VAL A 61 -11.33 -6.94 -3.88
CA VAL A 61 -11.61 -5.50 -4.03
C VAL A 61 -10.33 -4.71 -3.83
N CYS A 62 -9.86 -4.07 -4.90
CA CYS A 62 -8.58 -3.37 -4.91
C CYS A 62 -8.75 -1.87 -5.11
N GLY A 63 -8.19 -1.08 -4.20
CA GLY A 63 -8.13 0.37 -4.32
C GLY A 63 -6.97 0.80 -5.23
N ILE A 64 -7.28 1.62 -6.24
CA ILE A 64 -6.33 2.12 -7.23
C ILE A 64 -6.43 3.64 -7.37
N HIS A 65 -5.53 4.23 -8.17
CA HIS A 65 -5.54 5.67 -8.46
C HIS A 65 -6.77 6.08 -9.29
N THR A 66 -7.20 7.34 -9.15
CA THR A 66 -8.36 7.90 -9.87
C THR A 66 -8.11 8.15 -11.37
N GLY A 67 -6.87 8.08 -11.82
CA GLY A 67 -6.48 8.21 -13.23
C GLY A 67 -5.10 8.83 -13.41
N VAL A 68 -4.07 7.99 -13.65
CA VAL A 68 -2.71 8.40 -14.09
C VAL A 68 -2.17 7.31 -15.00
N ALA A 69 -1.78 7.71 -16.21
CA ALA A 69 -1.17 6.79 -17.17
C ALA A 69 0.08 6.11 -16.59
N GLY A 70 0.25 4.86 -16.89
CA GLY A 70 1.30 4.01 -16.34
C GLY A 70 0.89 3.29 -15.04
N PHE A 71 0.11 3.91 -14.14
CA PHE A 71 -0.32 3.31 -12.87
C PHE A 71 -1.75 2.77 -12.91
N ALA A 72 -2.73 3.63 -13.11
CA ALA A 72 -4.13 3.25 -13.26
C ALA A 72 -4.85 4.29 -14.11
N LEU A 73 -5.29 3.92 -15.29
CA LEU A 73 -6.06 4.77 -16.19
C LEU A 73 -7.07 3.89 -16.95
N PRO A 74 -8.36 4.23 -16.98
CA PRO A 74 -9.30 3.48 -17.81
C PRO A 74 -9.01 3.71 -19.31
N ASP A 75 -9.08 2.63 -20.10
CA ASP A 75 -9.03 2.71 -21.56
C ASP A 75 -10.37 3.17 -22.15
N SER A 76 -10.49 3.22 -23.47
CA SER A 76 -11.70 3.65 -24.18
C SER A 76 -12.92 2.76 -23.93
N ARG A 77 -12.73 1.55 -23.39
CA ARG A 77 -13.80 0.61 -23.01
C ARG A 77 -14.12 0.68 -21.53
N GLY A 78 -13.44 1.54 -20.76
CA GLY A 78 -13.55 1.65 -19.32
C GLY A 78 -12.74 0.62 -18.54
N GLU A 79 -11.91 -0.18 -19.22
CA GLU A 79 -11.07 -1.18 -18.58
C GLU A 79 -9.81 -0.54 -18.00
N TRP A 80 -9.55 -0.80 -16.72
CA TRP A 80 -8.39 -0.23 -16.02
C TRP A 80 -7.08 -0.82 -16.54
N GLN A 81 -6.18 0.05 -16.98
CA GLN A 81 -4.82 -0.27 -17.43
C GLN A 81 -3.81 0.38 -16.50
N GLY A 82 -2.63 -0.23 -16.36
CA GLY A 82 -1.54 0.30 -15.56
C GLY A 82 -0.96 -0.71 -14.58
N MET A 83 0.19 -0.38 -14.02
CA MET A 83 0.94 -1.25 -13.10
C MET A 83 0.15 -1.55 -11.84
N ASP A 84 -0.50 -0.56 -11.23
CA ASP A 84 -1.34 -0.77 -10.03
C ASP A 84 -2.49 -1.73 -10.34
N ALA A 85 -3.14 -1.57 -11.51
CA ALA A 85 -4.21 -2.46 -11.93
C ALA A 85 -3.71 -3.89 -12.19
N ASP A 86 -2.55 -4.05 -12.82
CA ASP A 86 -1.96 -5.37 -13.07
C ASP A 86 -1.50 -6.05 -11.78
N LEU A 87 -0.95 -5.30 -10.81
CA LEU A 87 -0.62 -5.85 -9.50
C LEU A 87 -1.87 -6.34 -8.74
N CYS A 88 -3.00 -5.61 -8.82
CA CYS A 88 -4.27 -6.09 -8.28
C CYS A 88 -4.75 -7.38 -8.99
N ARG A 89 -4.69 -7.41 -10.33
CA ARG A 89 -5.05 -8.63 -11.11
C ARG A 89 -4.18 -9.81 -10.72
N GLY A 90 -2.89 -9.58 -10.48
CA GLY A 90 -1.97 -10.64 -10.09
C GLY A 90 -2.30 -11.26 -8.74
N VAL A 91 -2.75 -10.46 -7.76
CA VAL A 91 -3.28 -10.99 -6.50
C VAL A 91 -4.53 -11.84 -6.76
N ALA A 92 -5.45 -11.38 -7.63
CA ALA A 92 -6.62 -12.17 -7.99
C ALA A 92 -6.25 -13.49 -8.69
N VAL A 93 -5.25 -13.48 -9.58
CA VAL A 93 -4.73 -14.71 -10.21
C VAL A 93 -4.11 -15.63 -9.17
N ALA A 94 -3.36 -15.11 -8.22
CA ALA A 94 -2.76 -15.92 -7.16
C ALA A 94 -3.82 -16.66 -6.32
N ILE A 95 -4.97 -16.01 -6.07
CA ILE A 95 -6.05 -16.58 -5.24
C ILE A 95 -6.99 -17.48 -6.06
N PHE A 96 -7.39 -17.04 -7.26
CA PHE A 96 -8.48 -17.62 -8.05
C PHE A 96 -8.03 -18.25 -9.38
N ASN A 97 -6.76 -18.07 -9.77
CA ASN A 97 -6.26 -18.36 -11.12
C ASN A 97 -7.06 -17.64 -12.23
N ASP A 98 -7.61 -16.46 -11.90
CA ASP A 98 -8.48 -15.69 -12.80
C ASP A 98 -8.26 -14.18 -12.59
N ALA A 99 -7.73 -13.48 -13.60
CA ALA A 99 -7.46 -12.05 -13.58
C ALA A 99 -8.74 -11.18 -13.58
N THR A 100 -9.89 -11.75 -13.90
CA THR A 100 -11.19 -11.05 -13.89
C THR A 100 -11.82 -10.98 -12.49
N LYS A 101 -11.32 -11.77 -11.54
CA LYS A 101 -11.81 -11.82 -10.16
C LYS A 101 -11.31 -10.66 -9.31
N VAL A 102 -11.32 -9.45 -9.88
CA VAL A 102 -10.96 -8.20 -9.20
C VAL A 102 -11.95 -7.10 -9.52
N ARG A 103 -12.39 -6.38 -8.50
CA ARG A 103 -13.13 -5.12 -8.62
C ARG A 103 -12.23 -3.97 -8.22
N PHE A 104 -12.11 -3.00 -9.10
CA PHE A 104 -11.33 -1.80 -8.84
C PHE A 104 -12.19 -0.73 -8.18
N VAL A 105 -11.61 -0.03 -7.20
CA VAL A 105 -12.19 1.15 -6.56
C VAL A 105 -11.21 2.31 -6.75
N ALA A 106 -11.60 3.29 -7.54
CA ALA A 106 -10.80 4.48 -7.76
C ALA A 106 -10.90 5.42 -6.55
N LEU A 107 -9.77 5.67 -5.88
CA LEU A 107 -9.70 6.43 -4.63
C LEU A 107 -8.82 7.66 -4.79
N SER A 108 -9.26 8.79 -4.24
CA SER A 108 -8.44 10.00 -4.15
C SER A 108 -7.31 9.85 -3.11
N SER A 109 -6.39 10.78 -3.08
CA SER A 109 -5.31 10.76 -2.09
C SER A 109 -5.81 10.98 -0.66
N SER A 110 -6.90 11.73 -0.49
CA SER A 110 -7.52 12.00 0.81
C SER A 110 -8.37 10.82 1.33
N THR A 111 -8.99 10.03 0.44
CA THR A 111 -9.95 8.97 0.86
C THR A 111 -9.34 7.57 0.95
N ARG A 112 -8.21 7.29 0.27
CA ARG A 112 -7.66 5.93 0.11
C ARG A 112 -7.43 5.17 1.41
N PHE A 113 -6.87 5.84 2.42
CA PHE A 113 -6.53 5.16 3.69
C PHE A 113 -7.77 4.92 4.55
N THR A 114 -8.77 5.80 4.50
CA THR A 114 -10.05 5.60 5.18
C THR A 114 -10.82 4.43 4.54
N ALA A 115 -10.86 4.36 3.21
CA ALA A 115 -11.49 3.25 2.49
C ALA A 115 -10.84 1.89 2.81
N LEU A 116 -9.50 1.86 2.92
CA LEU A 116 -8.81 0.64 3.35
C LEU A 116 -9.10 0.30 4.82
N GLY A 117 -9.05 1.28 5.71
CA GLY A 117 -9.29 1.10 7.15
C GLY A 117 -10.71 0.61 7.45
N SER A 118 -11.72 1.10 6.73
CA SER A 118 -13.12 0.69 6.87
C SER A 118 -13.45 -0.68 6.25
N GLY A 119 -12.54 -1.24 5.43
CA GLY A 119 -12.78 -2.50 4.73
C GLY A 119 -13.55 -2.35 3.41
N GLU A 120 -13.73 -1.14 2.89
CA GLU A 120 -14.28 -0.90 1.56
C GLU A 120 -13.43 -1.55 0.46
N VAL A 121 -12.11 -1.59 0.67
CA VAL A 121 -11.15 -2.31 -0.16
C VAL A 121 -10.31 -3.27 0.69
N ASP A 122 -9.84 -4.36 0.07
CA ASP A 122 -9.02 -5.37 0.71
C ASP A 122 -7.53 -5.00 0.72
N VAL A 123 -7.10 -4.30 -0.32
CA VAL A 123 -5.71 -3.89 -0.57
C VAL A 123 -5.68 -2.57 -1.35
N LEU A 124 -4.63 -1.78 -1.14
CA LEU A 124 -4.32 -0.63 -1.97
C LEU A 124 -3.04 -0.92 -2.78
N PHE A 125 -3.16 -0.92 -4.10
CA PHE A 125 -2.06 -0.65 -5.04
C PHE A 125 -2.37 0.71 -5.67
N ARG A 126 -1.84 1.79 -5.06
CA ARG A 126 -2.31 3.14 -5.40
C ARG A 126 -1.23 4.17 -5.10
N THR A 127 -0.05 4.07 -5.74
CA THR A 127 1.02 5.09 -5.65
C THR A 127 1.14 5.72 -4.26
N SER A 128 1.15 4.89 -3.21
CA SER A 128 1.13 5.37 -1.82
C SER A 128 2.49 5.19 -1.17
N THR A 129 3.16 6.30 -0.93
CA THR A 129 4.48 6.35 -0.30
C THR A 129 4.46 5.78 1.10
N GLN A 130 5.40 4.91 1.42
CA GLN A 130 5.66 4.50 2.79
C GLN A 130 6.31 5.64 3.57
N THR A 131 5.72 5.98 4.71
CA THR A 131 6.33 6.90 5.68
C THR A 131 6.15 6.37 7.09
N MET A 132 7.07 6.73 8.00
CA MET A 132 6.97 6.35 9.40
C MET A 132 5.60 6.75 9.99
N LEU A 133 5.14 7.98 9.71
CA LEU A 133 3.87 8.47 10.23
C LEU A 133 2.69 7.59 9.77
N ARG A 134 2.62 7.24 8.47
CA ARG A 134 1.58 6.35 7.94
C ARG A 134 1.61 4.98 8.58
N ASP A 135 2.80 4.42 8.77
CA ASP A 135 2.96 3.09 9.37
C ASP A 135 2.53 3.05 10.84
N VAL A 136 2.78 4.13 11.62
CA VAL A 136 2.53 4.10 13.07
C VAL A 136 1.18 4.67 13.49
N THR A 137 0.55 5.56 12.68
CA THR A 137 -0.66 6.28 13.10
C THR A 137 -1.95 5.83 12.42
N LEU A 138 -1.88 5.24 11.20
CA LEU A 138 -3.09 4.96 10.44
C LEU A 138 -3.74 3.61 10.74
N GLY A 139 -3.14 2.76 11.59
CA GLY A 139 -3.62 1.39 11.79
C GLY A 139 -3.48 0.50 10.55
N LEU A 140 -2.68 0.94 9.60
CA LEU A 140 -2.40 0.27 8.33
C LEU A 140 -0.97 -0.27 8.33
N ARG A 141 -0.67 -1.13 7.37
CA ARG A 141 0.65 -1.74 7.21
C ARG A 141 1.07 -1.70 5.75
N HIS A 142 2.26 -1.18 5.51
CA HIS A 142 2.92 -1.28 4.22
C HIS A 142 3.48 -2.70 4.06
N ALA A 143 3.09 -3.41 3.00
CA ALA A 143 3.51 -4.79 2.79
C ALA A 143 4.88 -4.87 2.14
N VAL A 144 5.05 -4.16 1.03
CA VAL A 144 6.29 -4.18 0.24
C VAL A 144 6.32 -2.98 -0.70
N THR A 145 7.51 -2.44 -0.95
CA THR A 145 7.73 -1.42 -1.97
C THR A 145 7.81 -2.09 -3.34
N TYR A 146 6.95 -1.65 -4.27
CA TYR A 146 6.93 -2.13 -5.65
C TYR A 146 7.41 -1.08 -6.67
N PHE A 147 7.57 0.19 -6.27
CA PHE A 147 8.06 1.25 -7.14
C PHE A 147 8.79 2.32 -6.34
N TYR A 148 9.94 2.79 -6.83
CA TYR A 148 10.75 3.84 -6.21
C TYR A 148 10.65 5.11 -7.05
N ASP A 149 10.24 6.20 -6.41
CA ASP A 149 10.07 7.51 -7.03
C ASP A 149 10.65 8.64 -6.17
N GLY A 150 10.49 9.85 -6.62
CA GLY A 150 10.84 11.08 -5.93
C GLY A 150 9.99 12.24 -6.42
N HIS A 151 9.73 13.20 -5.53
CA HIS A 151 8.99 14.41 -5.85
C HIS A 151 9.71 15.25 -6.90
N GLY A 152 8.95 15.80 -7.86
CA GLY A 152 9.45 16.67 -8.92
C GLY A 152 8.42 17.74 -9.30
N PHE A 153 8.78 18.55 -10.28
CA PHE A 153 7.89 19.59 -10.83
C PHE A 153 7.84 19.52 -12.35
N MET A 154 6.65 19.75 -12.89
CA MET A 154 6.43 19.93 -14.32
C MET A 154 6.04 21.38 -14.58
N VAL A 155 6.71 21.99 -15.54
CA VAL A 155 6.52 23.40 -15.94
C VAL A 155 6.33 23.52 -17.43
N ARG A 156 5.74 24.63 -17.90
CA ARG A 156 5.66 24.94 -19.32
C ARG A 156 7.00 25.44 -19.82
N ASN A 157 7.46 24.96 -20.98
CA ASN A 157 8.78 25.28 -21.56
C ASN A 157 9.03 26.78 -21.75
N ASN A 158 7.98 27.54 -22.10
CA ASN A 158 8.07 28.97 -22.34
C ASN A 158 8.30 29.83 -21.10
N LEU A 159 8.26 29.24 -19.88
CA LEU A 159 8.56 29.95 -18.63
C LEU A 159 10.07 30.10 -18.40
N GLY A 160 10.92 29.39 -19.14
CA GLY A 160 12.37 29.46 -18.99
C GLY A 160 12.90 28.92 -17.67
N VAL A 161 12.08 28.14 -16.93
CA VAL A 161 12.45 27.50 -15.66
C VAL A 161 13.27 26.26 -15.95
N SER A 162 14.47 26.17 -15.40
CA SER A 162 15.37 25.02 -15.55
C SER A 162 15.64 24.27 -14.23
N LYS A 163 15.44 24.95 -13.11
CA LYS A 163 15.62 24.40 -11.74
C LYS A 163 14.59 25.02 -10.80
N VAL A 164 14.36 24.38 -9.65
CA VAL A 164 13.35 24.83 -8.68
C VAL A 164 13.64 26.20 -8.09
N ALA A 165 14.92 26.57 -7.94
CA ALA A 165 15.28 27.90 -7.48
C ALA A 165 14.80 29.05 -8.42
N ASP A 166 14.52 28.75 -9.68
CA ASP A 166 13.99 29.71 -10.66
C ASP A 166 12.48 29.97 -10.44
N MET A 167 11.79 29.17 -9.60
CA MET A 167 10.35 29.23 -9.36
C MET A 167 9.93 30.22 -8.25
N ARG A 168 10.69 31.30 -8.04
CA ARG A 168 10.38 32.31 -7.03
C ARG A 168 9.04 32.97 -7.30
N GLY A 169 8.12 32.90 -6.32
CA GLY A 169 6.79 33.46 -6.43
C GLY A 169 5.82 32.65 -7.27
N ALA A 170 6.25 31.50 -7.80
CA ALA A 170 5.41 30.65 -8.63
C ALA A 170 4.16 30.12 -7.89
N THR A 171 3.08 30.01 -8.63
CA THR A 171 1.87 29.30 -8.19
C THR A 171 2.01 27.82 -8.55
N ILE A 172 1.96 26.95 -7.53
CA ILE A 172 2.18 25.51 -7.71
C ILE A 172 0.90 24.73 -7.41
N CYS A 173 0.42 23.99 -8.42
CA CYS A 173 -0.64 23.01 -8.25
C CYS A 173 -0.09 21.80 -7.47
N LEU A 174 -0.77 21.37 -6.42
CA LEU A 174 -0.45 20.22 -5.58
C LEU A 174 -1.70 19.37 -5.32
N ILE A 175 -1.51 18.10 -4.97
CA ILE A 175 -2.62 17.23 -4.59
C ILE A 175 -2.68 17.10 -3.08
N GLN A 176 -3.82 17.49 -2.50
CA GLN A 176 -4.04 17.41 -1.06
C GLN A 176 -3.98 15.97 -0.52
N GLY A 177 -3.51 15.81 0.72
CA GLY A 177 -3.39 14.52 1.37
C GLY A 177 -2.24 13.64 0.84
N THR A 178 -1.30 14.24 0.11
CA THR A 178 -0.07 13.60 -0.36
C THR A 178 1.14 14.00 0.47
N THR A 179 2.23 13.22 0.40
CA THR A 179 3.55 13.60 0.90
C THR A 179 4.10 14.83 0.15
N ASN A 180 3.72 14.99 -1.11
CA ASN A 180 4.20 16.04 -2.00
C ASN A 180 3.85 17.46 -1.53
N GLU A 181 2.70 17.63 -0.89
CA GLU A 181 2.30 18.90 -0.29
C GLU A 181 3.30 19.36 0.77
N GLN A 182 3.64 18.46 1.72
CA GLN A 182 4.60 18.73 2.78
C GLN A 182 6.03 18.89 2.23
N VAL A 183 6.46 17.97 1.35
CA VAL A 183 7.80 18.01 0.73
C VAL A 183 8.03 19.30 -0.02
N THR A 184 7.04 19.79 -0.77
CA THR A 184 7.13 21.08 -1.46
C THR A 184 7.32 22.21 -0.48
N ALA A 185 6.50 22.30 0.56
CA ALA A 185 6.58 23.36 1.56
C ALA A 185 7.93 23.37 2.28
N ASP A 186 8.43 22.21 2.67
CA ASP A 186 9.69 22.05 3.38
C ASP A 186 10.89 22.40 2.47
N TYR A 187 10.87 21.96 1.23
CA TYR A 187 11.94 22.24 0.29
C TYR A 187 12.05 23.73 -0.04
N PHE A 188 10.94 24.38 -0.43
CA PHE A 188 10.93 25.81 -0.74
C PHE A 188 11.34 26.68 0.46
N ARG A 189 10.95 26.29 1.67
CA ARG A 189 11.41 26.92 2.91
C ARG A 189 12.94 26.78 3.08
N SER A 190 13.48 25.59 2.83
CA SER A 190 14.90 25.30 3.02
C SER A 190 15.81 26.12 2.10
N ILE A 191 15.33 26.44 0.89
CA ILE A 191 16.06 27.27 -0.07
C ILE A 191 15.67 28.75 -0.03
N SER A 192 14.78 29.15 0.90
CA SER A 192 14.28 30.54 1.06
C SER A 192 13.66 31.12 -0.22
N VAL A 193 12.94 30.29 -0.97
CA VAL A 193 12.20 30.67 -2.19
C VAL A 193 10.71 30.69 -1.86
N PRO A 194 10.00 31.85 -1.94
CA PRO A 194 8.57 31.91 -1.73
C PRO A 194 7.82 31.28 -2.92
N PHE A 195 6.69 30.65 -2.64
CA PHE A 195 5.75 30.11 -3.62
C PHE A 195 4.31 30.19 -3.09
N SER A 196 3.33 29.99 -3.97
CA SER A 196 1.89 29.97 -3.63
C SER A 196 1.29 28.59 -3.97
N PRO A 197 0.95 27.75 -2.97
CA PRO A 197 0.33 26.46 -3.24
C PRO A 197 -1.15 26.60 -3.61
N VAL A 198 -1.59 25.81 -4.61
CA VAL A 198 -3.02 25.63 -4.96
C VAL A 198 -3.33 24.14 -4.88
N LEU A 199 -4.21 23.77 -3.95
CA LEU A 199 -4.52 22.38 -3.65
C LEU A 199 -5.71 21.90 -4.48
N TYR A 200 -5.55 20.70 -5.05
CA TYR A 200 -6.58 19.98 -5.79
C TYR A 200 -6.79 18.60 -5.17
N GLU A 201 -7.99 18.08 -5.25
CA GLU A 201 -8.27 16.72 -4.77
C GLU A 201 -7.82 15.65 -5.76
N ARG A 202 -7.84 15.96 -7.06
CA ARG A 202 -7.59 15.01 -8.13
C ARG A 202 -6.51 15.49 -9.10
N THR A 203 -5.74 14.55 -9.61
CA THR A 203 -4.65 14.80 -10.56
C THR A 203 -5.14 15.41 -11.87
N ASP A 204 -6.30 14.99 -12.39
CA ASP A 204 -6.89 15.56 -13.59
C ASP A 204 -7.29 17.03 -13.42
N GLN A 205 -7.79 17.43 -12.25
CA GLN A 205 -8.10 18.83 -11.92
C GLN A 205 -6.83 19.69 -11.90
N ALA A 206 -5.77 19.21 -11.23
CA ALA A 206 -4.49 19.93 -11.17
C ALA A 206 -3.86 20.05 -12.57
N SER A 207 -3.91 18.98 -13.37
CA SER A 207 -3.44 18.99 -14.76
C SER A 207 -4.21 19.99 -15.62
N ALA A 208 -5.54 20.02 -15.52
CA ALA A 208 -6.37 20.98 -16.22
C ALA A 208 -6.09 22.44 -15.80
N ALA A 209 -5.88 22.68 -14.51
CA ALA A 209 -5.52 23.99 -13.98
C ALA A 209 -4.15 24.47 -14.48
N LEU A 210 -3.14 23.57 -14.53
CA LEU A 210 -1.83 23.85 -15.09
C LEU A 210 -1.94 24.21 -16.58
N GLN A 211 -2.70 23.43 -17.35
CA GLN A 211 -2.91 23.70 -18.79
C GLN A 211 -3.62 25.04 -19.04
N ALA A 212 -4.54 25.41 -18.17
CA ALA A 212 -5.24 26.69 -18.23
C ALA A 212 -4.42 27.88 -17.69
N GLY A 213 -3.16 27.66 -17.25
CA GLY A 213 -2.31 28.71 -16.70
C GLY A 213 -2.74 29.23 -15.33
N ARG A 214 -3.51 28.46 -14.57
CA ARG A 214 -3.88 28.81 -13.17
C ARG A 214 -2.75 28.47 -12.20
N CYS A 215 -1.82 27.63 -12.60
CA CYS A 215 -0.59 27.33 -11.91
C CYS A 215 0.57 27.45 -12.89
N ASP A 216 1.73 27.87 -12.39
CA ASP A 216 2.98 27.93 -13.16
C ASP A 216 3.67 26.54 -13.21
N ALA A 217 3.46 25.75 -12.16
CA ALA A 217 4.00 24.40 -12.06
C ALA A 217 2.99 23.41 -11.48
N PHE A 218 3.18 22.13 -11.76
CA PHE A 218 2.52 21.02 -11.07
C PHE A 218 3.56 20.19 -10.32
N GLY A 219 3.42 20.08 -9.00
CA GLY A 219 4.27 19.30 -8.11
C GLY A 219 3.62 17.98 -7.71
N THR A 220 4.24 16.88 -8.07
CA THR A 220 3.92 15.52 -7.62
C THR A 220 5.11 14.61 -7.92
N ASP A 221 4.98 13.29 -7.73
CA ASP A 221 6.05 12.35 -8.01
C ASP A 221 6.38 12.29 -9.50
N ALA A 222 7.65 12.14 -9.84
CA ALA A 222 8.12 12.30 -11.21
C ALA A 222 7.52 11.30 -12.19
N SER A 223 7.28 10.06 -11.75
CA SER A 223 6.60 9.07 -12.60
C SER A 223 5.14 9.43 -12.88
N GLN A 224 4.45 10.02 -11.88
CA GLN A 224 3.10 10.53 -12.08
C GLN A 224 3.08 11.74 -13.02
N LEU A 225 4.07 12.65 -12.92
CA LEU A 225 4.24 13.76 -13.88
C LEU A 225 4.46 13.24 -15.30
N ALA A 226 5.26 12.18 -15.48
CA ALA A 226 5.45 11.55 -16.80
C ALA A 226 4.13 10.98 -17.34
N GLY A 227 3.35 10.31 -16.50
CA GLY A 227 2.03 9.80 -16.85
C GLY A 227 1.04 10.92 -17.21
N VAL A 228 1.00 12.00 -16.44
CA VAL A 228 0.16 13.18 -16.72
C VAL A 228 0.59 13.82 -18.05
N ARG A 229 1.90 14.08 -18.22
CA ARG A 229 2.43 14.68 -19.45
C ARG A 229 2.07 13.87 -20.69
N SER A 230 2.19 12.55 -20.63
CA SER A 230 1.87 11.65 -21.76
C SER A 230 0.40 11.73 -22.19
N SER A 231 -0.49 12.14 -21.29
CA SER A 231 -1.92 12.28 -21.54
C SER A 231 -2.34 13.70 -21.96
N MET A 232 -1.40 14.66 -22.01
CA MET A 232 -1.69 16.05 -22.43
C MET A 232 -1.78 16.16 -23.95
N PRO A 233 -2.58 17.11 -24.47
CA PRO A 233 -2.70 17.32 -25.94
C PRO A 233 -1.38 17.64 -26.65
N ARG A 234 -0.44 18.30 -25.95
CA ARG A 234 0.90 18.65 -26.46
C ARG A 234 1.94 18.36 -25.40
N PRO A 235 2.37 17.09 -25.24
CA PRO A 235 3.34 16.69 -24.20
C PRO A 235 4.69 17.41 -24.32
N SER A 236 5.09 17.77 -25.56
CA SER A 236 6.34 18.47 -25.85
C SER A 236 6.41 19.91 -25.32
N ASP A 237 5.28 20.52 -24.97
CA ASP A 237 5.25 21.86 -24.39
C ASP A 237 5.66 21.89 -22.91
N TRP A 238 5.87 20.72 -22.30
CA TRP A 238 6.06 20.55 -20.87
C TRP A 238 7.37 19.85 -20.54
N THR A 239 8.12 20.45 -19.61
CA THR A 239 9.33 19.88 -19.05
C THR A 239 9.10 19.42 -17.62
N ILE A 240 9.53 18.20 -17.30
CA ILE A 240 9.67 17.71 -15.94
C ILE A 240 11.10 18.02 -15.52
N LEU A 241 11.29 18.85 -14.48
CA LEU A 241 12.60 19.21 -13.97
C LEU A 241 13.34 17.96 -13.49
N GLU A 242 14.66 17.94 -13.62
CA GLU A 242 15.48 16.78 -13.24
C GLU A 242 15.64 16.60 -11.73
N GLU A 243 15.53 17.70 -10.96
CA GLU A 243 15.68 17.69 -9.52
C GLU A 243 14.64 16.82 -8.83
N ARG A 244 15.08 16.04 -7.81
CA ARG A 244 14.21 15.21 -6.95
C ARG A 244 14.52 15.54 -5.50
N PHE A 245 13.48 15.79 -4.71
CA PHE A 245 13.61 16.34 -3.36
C PHE A 245 13.22 15.39 -2.25
N SER A 246 12.66 14.22 -2.61
CA SER A 246 12.21 13.23 -1.64
C SER A 246 12.49 11.81 -2.11
N LYS A 247 12.28 10.88 -1.19
CA LYS A 247 12.19 9.45 -1.46
C LYS A 247 10.72 9.05 -1.35
N GLU A 248 10.17 8.54 -2.45
CA GLU A 248 8.77 8.15 -2.54
C GLU A 248 8.65 6.64 -2.89
N PRO A 249 8.93 5.74 -1.92
CA PRO A 249 8.75 4.31 -2.13
C PRO A 249 7.26 3.98 -2.10
N TYR A 250 6.68 3.62 -3.24
CA TYR A 250 5.29 3.19 -3.31
C TYR A 250 5.14 1.73 -2.91
N GLY A 251 4.15 1.45 -2.10
CA GLY A 251 3.88 0.10 -1.69
C GLY A 251 2.42 -0.27 -1.60
N ALA A 252 2.20 -1.57 -1.51
CA ALA A 252 0.90 -2.12 -1.18
C ALA A 252 0.57 -1.83 0.28
N TYR A 253 -0.62 -1.28 0.55
CA TYR A 253 -1.10 -1.04 1.91
C TYR A 253 -2.25 -1.98 2.27
N LEU A 254 -2.24 -2.45 3.51
CA LEU A 254 -3.19 -3.40 4.09
C LEU A 254 -3.63 -2.92 5.47
N ARG A 255 -4.74 -3.44 5.98
CA ARG A 255 -5.10 -3.31 7.40
C ARG A 255 -4.12 -4.07 8.27
N ARG A 256 -3.85 -3.58 9.47
CA ARG A 256 -3.09 -4.30 10.49
C ARG A 256 -3.92 -5.43 11.10
N GLY A 257 -3.21 -6.44 11.67
CA GLY A 257 -3.83 -7.53 12.42
C GLY A 257 -4.24 -8.73 11.56
N ASP A 258 -3.89 -8.73 10.26
CA ASP A 258 -4.07 -9.87 9.37
C ASP A 258 -2.71 -10.22 8.74
N ASP A 259 -1.92 -11.00 9.48
CA ASP A 259 -0.56 -11.35 9.06
C ASP A 259 -0.58 -12.32 7.86
N GLU A 260 -1.59 -13.18 7.74
CA GLU A 260 -1.74 -14.08 6.61
C GLU A 260 -1.97 -13.31 5.30
N TRP A 261 -2.86 -12.31 5.33
CA TRP A 261 -3.11 -11.45 4.18
C TRP A 261 -1.89 -10.60 3.84
N PHE A 262 -1.19 -10.11 4.86
CA PHE A 262 0.06 -9.38 4.70
C PHE A 262 1.13 -10.24 4.01
N ASP A 263 1.34 -11.45 4.47
CA ASP A 263 2.32 -12.37 3.90
C ASP A 263 1.97 -12.73 2.45
N LEU A 264 0.70 -12.99 2.15
CA LEU A 264 0.27 -13.29 0.79
C LEU A 264 0.62 -12.13 -0.18
N VAL A 265 0.21 -10.90 0.14
CA VAL A 265 0.44 -9.73 -0.74
C VAL A 265 1.93 -9.43 -0.87
N ARG A 266 2.67 -9.55 0.23
CA ARG A 266 4.12 -9.36 0.26
C ARG A 266 4.84 -10.38 -0.62
N TRP A 267 4.59 -11.66 -0.40
CA TRP A 267 5.26 -12.73 -1.12
C TRP A 267 4.81 -12.82 -2.58
N TYR A 268 3.56 -12.48 -2.88
CA TYR A 268 3.12 -12.27 -4.25
C TYR A 268 4.00 -11.23 -4.97
N THR A 269 4.21 -10.07 -4.36
CA THR A 269 5.01 -9.00 -4.98
C THR A 269 6.48 -9.42 -5.14
N TYR A 270 7.06 -10.09 -4.15
CA TYR A 270 8.41 -10.64 -4.30
C TYR A 270 8.50 -11.73 -5.37
N ALA A 271 7.47 -12.55 -5.55
CA ALA A 271 7.49 -13.59 -6.56
C ALA A 271 7.54 -13.04 -7.99
N VAL A 272 6.85 -11.95 -8.29
CA VAL A 272 6.94 -11.33 -9.63
C VAL A 272 8.28 -10.64 -9.87
N ILE A 273 8.94 -10.13 -8.81
CA ILE A 273 10.31 -9.60 -8.88
C ILE A 273 11.32 -10.74 -9.07
N GLU A 274 11.21 -11.79 -8.26
CA GLU A 274 12.07 -13.00 -8.36
C GLU A 274 11.96 -13.65 -9.72
N ALA A 275 10.77 -13.66 -10.32
CA ALA A 275 10.57 -14.17 -11.68
C ALA A 275 11.42 -13.39 -12.70
N GLU A 276 11.51 -12.07 -12.59
CA GLU A 276 12.41 -11.28 -13.43
C GLU A 276 13.87 -11.61 -13.16
N GLU A 277 14.29 -11.70 -11.89
CA GLU A 277 15.67 -12.03 -11.52
C GLU A 277 16.11 -13.39 -12.09
N GLN A 278 15.20 -14.36 -12.17
CA GLN A 278 15.46 -15.69 -12.71
C GLN A 278 15.21 -15.81 -14.21
N GLY A 279 14.87 -14.72 -14.89
CA GLY A 279 14.56 -14.71 -16.32
C GLY A 279 13.30 -15.48 -16.69
N VAL A 280 12.39 -15.71 -15.74
CA VAL A 280 11.08 -16.31 -16.01
C VAL A 280 10.16 -15.24 -16.55
N THR A 281 9.66 -15.45 -17.75
CA THR A 281 8.78 -14.53 -18.46
C THR A 281 7.44 -15.18 -18.76
N ARG A 282 6.46 -14.36 -19.16
CA ARG A 282 5.18 -14.87 -19.65
C ARG A 282 5.35 -15.89 -20.78
N ALA A 283 6.30 -15.66 -21.67
CA ALA A 283 6.53 -16.49 -22.83
C ALA A 283 7.19 -17.84 -22.50
N ASN A 284 8.08 -17.89 -21.50
CA ASN A 284 8.87 -19.09 -21.21
C ASN A 284 8.45 -19.82 -19.90
N ALA A 285 7.51 -19.29 -19.13
CA ALA A 285 7.14 -19.84 -17.82
C ALA A 285 6.74 -21.33 -17.87
N GLU A 286 5.98 -21.74 -18.89
CA GLU A 286 5.57 -23.15 -19.09
C GLU A 286 6.77 -24.06 -19.34
N GLU A 287 7.65 -23.65 -20.25
CA GLU A 287 8.85 -24.41 -20.57
C GLU A 287 9.78 -24.51 -19.34
N MET A 288 10.05 -23.37 -18.68
CA MET A 288 10.92 -23.34 -17.50
C MET A 288 10.34 -24.16 -16.34
N ARG A 289 9.02 -24.17 -16.15
CA ARG A 289 8.39 -25.04 -15.16
C ARG A 289 8.66 -26.51 -15.42
N ARG A 290 8.63 -26.93 -16.68
CA ARG A 290 8.81 -28.31 -17.10
C ARG A 290 10.29 -28.73 -17.10
N THR A 291 11.21 -27.86 -17.53
CA THR A 291 12.59 -28.22 -17.89
C THR A 291 13.65 -27.69 -16.92
N SER A 292 13.37 -26.65 -16.15
CA SER A 292 14.38 -26.05 -15.29
C SER A 292 14.90 -27.03 -14.22
N VAL A 293 16.21 -27.08 -14.10
CA VAL A 293 16.92 -27.82 -13.04
C VAL A 293 17.27 -26.92 -11.85
N ASN A 294 17.11 -25.59 -12.00
CA ASN A 294 17.39 -24.63 -10.93
C ASN A 294 16.35 -24.79 -9.79
N PRO A 295 16.78 -25.13 -8.56
CA PRO A 295 15.86 -25.34 -7.44
C PRO A 295 15.01 -24.11 -7.11
N ASN A 296 15.52 -22.89 -7.27
CA ASN A 296 14.78 -21.67 -7.00
C ASN A 296 13.66 -21.47 -8.04
N THR A 297 13.97 -21.64 -9.32
CA THR A 297 12.97 -21.59 -10.40
C THR A 297 11.89 -22.65 -10.22
N ARG A 298 12.27 -23.86 -9.83
CA ARG A 298 11.32 -24.96 -9.57
C ARG A 298 10.37 -24.62 -8.41
N ARG A 299 10.89 -24.06 -7.31
CA ARG A 299 10.06 -23.60 -6.19
C ARG A 299 9.13 -22.46 -6.61
N LEU A 300 9.68 -21.43 -7.26
CA LEU A 300 8.89 -20.30 -7.75
C LEU A 300 7.73 -20.75 -8.64
N LEU A 301 7.98 -21.68 -9.57
CA LEU A 301 6.97 -22.16 -10.51
C LEU A 301 6.08 -23.29 -9.96
N GLY A 302 6.16 -23.58 -8.66
CA GLY A 302 5.29 -24.52 -7.97
C GLY A 302 5.47 -25.98 -8.42
N VAL A 303 6.68 -26.36 -8.85
CA VAL A 303 7.03 -27.75 -9.08
C VAL A 303 7.14 -28.50 -7.75
N THR A 304 7.52 -27.77 -6.70
CA THR A 304 7.46 -28.21 -5.30
C THR A 304 6.37 -27.40 -4.58
N PRO A 305 5.51 -28.03 -3.75
CA PRO A 305 4.26 -27.42 -3.32
C PRO A 305 4.38 -26.45 -2.13
N GLU A 306 5.51 -26.42 -1.45
CA GLU A 306 5.66 -25.83 -0.11
C GLU A 306 5.27 -24.35 -0.04
N LEU A 307 5.70 -23.55 -1.04
CA LEU A 307 5.42 -22.10 -1.04
C LEU A 307 3.92 -21.79 -1.17
N GLY A 308 3.21 -22.54 -2.02
CA GLY A 308 1.77 -22.37 -2.17
C GLY A 308 1.03 -22.81 -0.92
N GLN A 309 1.37 -23.98 -0.36
CA GLN A 309 0.73 -24.49 0.85
C GLN A 309 0.92 -23.54 2.04
N SER A 310 2.12 -22.96 2.22
CA SER A 310 2.41 -22.01 3.29
C SER A 310 1.56 -20.73 3.22
N LEU A 311 1.17 -20.30 2.02
CA LEU A 311 0.29 -19.17 1.78
C LEU A 311 -1.18 -19.56 1.61
N LYS A 312 -1.53 -20.85 1.81
CA LYS A 312 -2.87 -21.39 1.55
C LYS A 312 -3.35 -21.16 0.12
N LEU A 313 -2.42 -21.13 -0.83
CA LEU A 313 -2.66 -20.98 -2.26
C LEU A 313 -2.41 -22.28 -3.03
N ASP A 314 -2.84 -22.32 -4.27
CA ASP A 314 -2.44 -23.38 -5.20
C ASP A 314 -0.92 -23.45 -5.29
N PRO A 315 -0.29 -24.64 -5.29
CA PRO A 315 1.17 -24.75 -5.46
C PRO A 315 1.72 -23.98 -6.67
N ALA A 316 0.96 -23.91 -7.75
CA ALA A 316 1.35 -23.23 -8.98
C ALA A 316 0.94 -21.75 -9.04
N TRP A 317 0.56 -21.12 -7.92
CA TRP A 317 0.04 -19.75 -7.90
C TRP A 317 0.98 -18.74 -8.58
N ALA A 318 2.29 -18.79 -8.29
CA ALA A 318 3.25 -17.86 -8.87
C ALA A 318 3.47 -18.12 -10.38
N TYR A 319 3.50 -19.39 -10.79
CA TYR A 319 3.47 -19.76 -12.21
C TYR A 319 2.24 -19.20 -12.91
N ASN A 320 1.05 -19.35 -12.31
CA ASN A 320 -0.20 -18.83 -12.87
C ASN A 320 -0.15 -17.32 -13.04
N VAL A 321 0.41 -16.59 -12.05
CA VAL A 321 0.61 -15.13 -12.12
C VAL A 321 1.53 -14.76 -13.28
N VAL A 322 2.73 -15.37 -13.35
CA VAL A 322 3.71 -15.01 -14.40
C VAL A 322 3.20 -15.37 -15.79
N ARG A 323 2.58 -16.53 -15.94
CA ARG A 323 1.97 -16.95 -17.21
C ARG A 323 0.88 -15.97 -17.69
N THR A 324 0.12 -15.38 -16.75
CA THR A 324 -1.01 -14.51 -17.08
C THR A 324 -0.57 -13.06 -17.31
N LEU A 325 0.26 -12.52 -16.41
CA LEU A 325 0.60 -11.10 -16.38
C LEU A 325 2.06 -10.80 -16.75
N GLY A 326 2.93 -11.80 -16.66
CA GLY A 326 4.38 -11.63 -16.77
C GLY A 326 5.05 -11.38 -15.42
N ASN A 327 6.37 -11.22 -15.48
CA ASN A 327 7.20 -10.83 -14.35
C ASN A 327 7.17 -9.31 -14.12
N TYR A 328 7.86 -8.83 -13.08
CA TYR A 328 7.89 -7.40 -12.75
C TYR A 328 8.40 -6.52 -13.90
N GLY A 329 9.43 -6.93 -14.62
CA GLY A 329 9.96 -6.20 -15.78
C GLY A 329 8.96 -6.11 -16.91
N GLU A 330 8.26 -7.21 -17.23
CA GLU A 330 7.24 -7.23 -18.28
C GLU A 330 6.03 -6.34 -17.89
N ILE A 331 5.63 -6.32 -16.60
CA ILE A 331 4.60 -5.42 -16.10
C ILE A 331 5.07 -3.97 -16.21
N TYR A 332 6.30 -3.66 -15.80
CA TYR A 332 6.87 -2.32 -15.93
C TYR A 332 6.91 -1.86 -17.38
N ASP A 333 7.48 -2.64 -18.27
CA ASP A 333 7.67 -2.27 -19.68
C ASP A 333 6.36 -2.10 -20.44
N ARG A 334 5.32 -2.85 -20.07
CA ARG A 334 3.97 -2.72 -20.64
C ARG A 334 3.37 -1.34 -20.38
N HIS A 335 3.70 -0.70 -19.24
CA HIS A 335 3.05 0.52 -18.81
C HIS A 335 3.96 1.75 -18.85
N PHE A 336 5.26 1.56 -18.72
CA PHE A 336 6.26 2.63 -18.68
C PHE A 336 7.36 2.49 -19.73
N GLY A 337 7.47 1.35 -20.37
CA GLY A 337 8.57 1.04 -21.27
C GLY A 337 8.66 1.98 -22.50
N PRO A 338 9.72 1.86 -23.29
CA PRO A 338 10.03 2.79 -24.37
C PRO A 338 9.00 2.83 -25.50
N THR A 339 8.16 1.81 -25.62
CA THR A 339 7.08 1.74 -26.61
C THR A 339 5.77 2.37 -26.13
N THR A 340 5.71 2.82 -24.88
CA THR A 340 4.52 3.44 -24.30
C THR A 340 4.57 4.97 -24.41
N PRO A 341 3.42 5.67 -24.40
CA PRO A 341 3.39 7.13 -24.37
C PRO A 341 4.10 7.73 -23.14
N VAL A 342 4.17 7.01 -22.02
CA VAL A 342 4.83 7.46 -20.78
C VAL A 342 6.34 7.47 -20.96
N ASN A 343 6.91 6.44 -21.56
CA ASN A 343 8.32 6.28 -21.88
C ASN A 343 9.25 6.68 -20.73
N LEU A 344 9.09 6.02 -19.60
CA LEU A 344 9.84 6.30 -18.38
C LEU A 344 10.97 5.26 -18.22
N PRO A 345 12.24 5.68 -18.20
CA PRO A 345 13.34 4.77 -17.89
C PRO A 345 13.22 4.18 -16.48
N ARG A 346 13.58 2.91 -16.30
CA ARG A 346 13.45 2.21 -15.02
C ARG A 346 14.20 2.90 -13.87
N GLY A 347 15.38 3.48 -14.11
CA GLY A 347 16.15 4.15 -13.09
C GLY A 347 16.32 3.31 -11.81
N PRO A 348 15.86 3.80 -10.64
CA PRO A 348 15.88 3.03 -9.38
C PRO A 348 15.04 1.74 -9.42
N ASN A 349 14.07 1.65 -10.33
CA ASN A 349 13.19 0.48 -10.50
C ASN A 349 13.82 -0.67 -11.29
N ARG A 350 15.11 -0.61 -11.61
CA ARG A 350 15.87 -1.76 -12.09
C ARG A 350 16.13 -2.75 -10.95
N LEU A 351 16.36 -3.99 -11.31
CA LEU A 351 16.79 -5.01 -10.34
C LEU A 351 18.10 -4.59 -9.65
N TRP A 352 18.29 -5.02 -8.41
CA TRP A 352 19.53 -4.78 -7.66
C TRP A 352 20.77 -5.28 -8.40
N THR A 353 20.68 -6.40 -9.14
CA THR A 353 21.75 -6.92 -10.00
C THR A 353 22.11 -6.01 -11.16
N GLN A 354 21.25 -5.03 -11.48
CA GLN A 354 21.42 -4.05 -12.54
C GLN A 354 21.68 -2.63 -11.96
N GLY A 355 22.00 -2.53 -10.65
CA GLY A 355 22.24 -1.28 -9.96
C GLY A 355 20.99 -0.49 -9.57
N GLY A 356 19.82 -1.13 -9.56
CA GLY A 356 18.56 -0.57 -9.05
C GLY A 356 18.29 -0.90 -7.59
N LEU A 357 17.07 -0.60 -7.13
CA LEU A 357 16.61 -0.84 -5.77
C LEU A 357 15.57 -1.97 -5.67
N VAL A 358 15.13 -2.53 -6.80
CA VAL A 358 14.16 -3.62 -6.81
C VAL A 358 14.86 -4.91 -6.41
N TYR A 359 14.43 -5.47 -5.29
CA TYR A 359 15.07 -6.59 -4.61
C TYR A 359 14.01 -7.52 -4.02
N ALA A 360 13.97 -8.78 -4.45
CA ALA A 360 13.14 -9.80 -3.85
C ALA A 360 13.82 -10.46 -2.66
N LEU A 361 13.06 -10.75 -1.60
CA LEU A 361 13.55 -11.64 -0.54
C LEU A 361 13.53 -13.08 -1.02
N PRO A 362 14.48 -13.94 -0.53
CA PRO A 362 14.57 -15.32 -0.98
C PRO A 362 13.28 -16.14 -0.74
N LEU A 363 12.72 -16.73 -1.78
CA LEU A 363 11.56 -17.62 -1.72
C LEU A 363 12.03 -19.07 -1.40
N ARG A 364 12.24 -19.37 -0.12
CA ARG A 364 12.68 -20.67 0.36
C ARG A 364 12.37 -20.91 1.84
#